data_e01bff0dd7c3a8230eb7757fee2d2d1f
#
_entry.id   e01bff0dd7c3a8230eb7757fee2d2d1f
#
_cell.length_a   1.000
_cell.length_b   1.000
_cell.length_c   1.000
_cell.angle_alpha   90.00
_cell.angle_beta   90.00
_cell.angle_gamma   90.00
#
_symmetry.space_group_name_H-M   'P 1'
#
loop_
_entity.id
_entity.type
_entity.pdbx_description
1 polymer ?
#
loop_
_entity_poly.entity_id
_entity_poly.type
_entity_poly.pdbx_seq_one_letter_code
_entity_poly.pdbx_strand_id
1 'polypeptide(L)'
;MKCRPATSADIPEMTRIITEGFLDYPFHLTLKPYVYQTERYPQCLAVLNEMMAKAYLASRNALVVEHEGQVIAVALMHDRPIGLWRNVVSGGYRLFRYASPLLVADFAQASYDGDQIAIDNGDFDWYLEILSVDKRMQGRGVGRWLVAKVLPDFVAKRGGHAYGLVTCTESNARFYTNGGCELLGRAEKKMRDEPFSIWAFQHRAELLQ
;
A
#
# COMPACT_ATOMS: atom_id res chain seq x y z
N MET A 1 -8.05 15.82 -13.43
CA MET A 1 -7.43 15.09 -12.30
C MET A 1 -6.15 15.79 -11.90
N LYS A 2 -5.90 15.91 -10.60
CA LYS A 2 -4.69 16.52 -10.04
C LYS A 2 -4.16 15.62 -8.92
N CYS A 3 -2.87 15.28 -8.95
CA CYS A 3 -2.19 14.65 -7.83
C CYS A 3 -1.59 15.73 -6.92
N ARG A 4 -1.75 15.55 -5.61
CA ARG A 4 -1.20 16.44 -4.59
C ARG A 4 -0.78 15.66 -3.34
N PRO A 5 0.08 16.21 -2.49
CA PRO A 5 0.29 15.69 -1.15
C PRO A 5 -1.05 15.63 -0.38
N ALA A 6 -1.24 14.59 0.40
CA ALA A 6 -2.38 14.47 1.29
C ALA A 6 -2.30 15.47 2.45
N THR A 7 -3.45 15.78 3.03
CA THR A 7 -3.61 16.58 4.25
C THR A 7 -4.38 15.77 5.31
N SER A 8 -4.45 16.28 6.54
CA SER A 8 -5.23 15.63 7.60
C SER A 8 -6.73 15.54 7.28
N ALA A 9 -7.24 16.46 6.48
CA ALA A 9 -8.64 16.44 6.02
C ALA A 9 -8.94 15.28 5.07
N ASP A 10 -7.93 14.71 4.41
CA ASP A 10 -8.09 13.60 3.47
C ASP A 10 -8.14 12.22 4.18
N ILE A 11 -7.73 12.12 5.46
CA ILE A 11 -7.62 10.85 6.17
C ILE A 11 -8.89 10.00 6.12
N PRO A 12 -10.11 10.55 6.35
CA PRO A 12 -11.33 9.73 6.29
C PRO A 12 -11.54 9.09 4.92
N GLU A 13 -11.34 9.86 3.85
CA GLU A 13 -11.55 9.39 2.48
C GLU A 13 -10.43 8.45 2.02
N MET A 14 -9.17 8.72 2.39
CA MET A 14 -8.05 7.79 2.20
C MET A 14 -8.34 6.46 2.86
N THR A 15 -8.76 6.47 4.13
CA THR A 15 -9.11 5.27 4.88
C THR A 15 -10.22 4.48 4.18
N ARG A 16 -11.27 5.14 3.72
CA ARG A 16 -12.37 4.51 2.99
C ARG A 16 -11.88 3.84 1.71
N ILE A 17 -11.17 4.59 0.85
CA ILE A 17 -10.69 4.11 -0.46
C ILE A 17 -9.75 2.92 -0.29
N ILE A 18 -8.81 2.99 0.66
CA ILE A 18 -7.87 1.91 0.92
C ILE A 18 -8.64 0.68 1.46
N THR A 19 -9.52 0.87 2.46
CA THR A 19 -10.26 -0.24 3.06
C THR A 19 -11.14 -0.97 2.04
N GLU A 20 -11.89 -0.24 1.22
CA GLU A 20 -12.71 -0.83 0.16
C GLU A 20 -11.87 -1.55 -0.90
N GLY A 21 -10.68 -1.02 -1.24
CA GLY A 21 -9.76 -1.62 -2.21
C GLY A 21 -9.11 -2.90 -1.72
N PHE A 22 -8.89 -3.02 -0.41
CA PHE A 22 -8.17 -4.14 0.20
C PHE A 22 -9.05 -5.11 0.98
N LEU A 23 -10.37 -4.91 1.01
CA LEU A 23 -11.31 -5.76 1.78
C LEU A 23 -11.21 -7.24 1.42
N ASP A 24 -11.07 -7.53 0.13
CA ASP A 24 -10.98 -8.88 -0.43
C ASP A 24 -9.57 -9.20 -0.95
N TYR A 25 -8.56 -8.42 -0.54
CA TYR A 25 -7.19 -8.59 -0.99
C TYR A 25 -6.53 -9.80 -0.28
N PRO A 26 -5.89 -10.73 -1.02
CA PRO A 26 -5.44 -12.00 -0.46
C PRO A 26 -4.60 -11.88 0.81
N PHE A 27 -3.60 -11.00 0.83
CA PHE A 27 -2.79 -10.80 2.02
C PHE A 27 -3.61 -10.31 3.23
N HIS A 28 -4.51 -9.34 3.05
CA HIS A 28 -5.34 -8.84 4.16
C HIS A 28 -6.38 -9.87 4.61
N LEU A 29 -6.88 -10.71 3.70
CA LEU A 29 -7.78 -11.79 4.05
C LEU A 29 -7.14 -12.81 5.00
N THR A 30 -5.82 -12.94 5.03
CA THR A 30 -5.12 -13.80 6.01
C THR A 30 -5.37 -13.41 7.46
N LEU A 31 -5.76 -12.15 7.75
CA LEU A 31 -6.15 -11.71 9.09
C LEU A 31 -7.53 -12.22 9.51
N LYS A 32 -8.44 -12.39 8.54
CA LYS A 32 -9.88 -12.59 8.80
C LYS A 32 -10.20 -13.76 9.73
N PRO A 33 -9.57 -14.95 9.60
CA PRO A 33 -9.86 -16.08 10.49
C PRO A 33 -9.41 -15.86 11.94
N TYR A 34 -8.51 -14.92 12.18
CA TYR A 34 -7.84 -14.75 13.47
C TYR A 34 -8.25 -13.49 14.23
N VAL A 35 -9.10 -12.63 13.66
CA VAL A 35 -9.71 -11.52 14.43
C VAL A 35 -10.71 -12.07 15.44
N TYR A 36 -10.86 -11.42 16.60
CA TYR A 36 -11.72 -11.90 17.69
C TYR A 36 -13.17 -12.17 17.27
N GLN A 37 -13.69 -11.38 16.34
CA GLN A 37 -15.02 -11.49 15.77
C GLN A 37 -14.91 -11.30 14.25
N THR A 38 -15.09 -12.37 13.49
CA THR A 38 -14.86 -12.37 12.03
C THR A 38 -15.72 -11.34 11.28
N GLU A 39 -16.93 -11.08 11.76
CA GLU A 39 -17.83 -10.05 11.21
C GLU A 39 -17.30 -8.64 11.40
N ARG A 40 -16.34 -8.44 12.31
CA ARG A 40 -15.68 -7.15 12.58
C ARG A 40 -14.35 -6.98 11.81
N TYR A 41 -14.02 -7.92 10.93
CA TYR A 41 -12.84 -7.81 10.06
C TYR A 41 -12.80 -6.49 9.27
N PRO A 42 -13.91 -6.00 8.66
CA PRO A 42 -13.86 -4.71 7.95
C PRO A 42 -13.49 -3.52 8.85
N GLN A 43 -13.92 -3.51 10.13
CA GLN A 43 -13.56 -2.47 11.08
C GLN A 43 -12.09 -2.59 11.52
N CYS A 44 -11.58 -3.82 11.67
CA CYS A 44 -10.17 -4.06 11.95
C CYS A 44 -9.30 -3.50 10.80
N LEU A 45 -9.67 -3.84 9.57
CA LEU A 45 -8.97 -3.35 8.38
C LEU A 45 -9.05 -1.82 8.24
N ALA A 46 -10.18 -1.20 8.56
CA ALA A 46 -10.31 0.25 8.57
C ALA A 46 -9.38 0.92 9.59
N VAL A 47 -9.23 0.34 10.79
CA VAL A 47 -8.27 0.85 11.79
C VAL A 47 -6.83 0.70 11.31
N LEU A 48 -6.47 -0.42 10.68
CA LEU A 48 -5.15 -0.63 10.08
C LEU A 48 -4.87 0.44 9.01
N ASN A 49 -5.80 0.65 8.09
CA ASN A 49 -5.63 1.60 6.99
C ASN A 49 -5.65 3.07 7.44
N GLU A 50 -6.42 3.42 8.48
CA GLU A 50 -6.37 4.75 9.10
C GLU A 50 -5.00 5.00 9.74
N MET A 51 -4.46 4.01 10.45
CA MET A 51 -3.11 4.06 11.02
C MET A 51 -2.07 4.31 9.92
N MET A 52 -2.13 3.52 8.83
CA MET A 52 -1.24 3.67 7.68
C MET A 52 -1.35 5.07 7.07
N ALA A 53 -2.57 5.54 6.76
CA ALA A 53 -2.79 6.87 6.21
C ALA A 53 -2.17 7.98 7.09
N LYS A 54 -2.36 7.91 8.41
CA LYS A 54 -1.77 8.86 9.37
C LYS A 54 -0.26 8.79 9.44
N ALA A 55 0.31 7.59 9.48
CA ALA A 55 1.75 7.37 9.57
C ALA A 55 2.48 7.92 8.34
N TYR A 56 1.94 7.66 7.15
CA TYR A 56 2.49 8.14 5.88
C TYR A 56 2.28 9.63 5.66
N LEU A 57 1.14 10.18 6.11
CA LEU A 57 0.90 11.63 6.13
C LEU A 57 1.95 12.35 6.99
N ALA A 58 2.21 11.85 8.19
CA ALA A 58 3.21 12.42 9.10
C ALA A 58 4.64 12.36 8.54
N SER A 59 4.92 11.45 7.61
CA SER A 59 6.19 11.34 6.87
C SER A 59 6.22 12.19 5.59
N ARG A 60 5.11 12.88 5.23
CA ARG A 60 4.95 13.65 3.97
C ARG A 60 5.05 12.77 2.70
N ASN A 61 4.71 11.51 2.83
CA ASN A 61 4.84 10.49 1.78
C ASN A 61 3.49 9.89 1.38
N ALA A 62 2.38 10.57 1.72
CA ALA A 62 1.04 10.24 1.27
C ALA A 62 0.62 11.17 0.13
N LEU A 63 0.16 10.59 -0.97
CA LEU A 63 -0.37 11.29 -2.13
C LEU A 63 -1.85 10.96 -2.32
N VAL A 64 -2.62 11.95 -2.77
CA VAL A 64 -4.01 11.76 -3.20
C VAL A 64 -4.20 12.30 -4.60
N VAL A 65 -5.08 11.65 -5.35
CA VAL A 65 -5.59 12.18 -6.62
C VAL A 65 -6.95 12.76 -6.38
N GLU A 66 -7.11 14.02 -6.79
CA GLU A 66 -8.37 14.76 -6.72
C GLU A 66 -8.98 14.92 -8.11
N HIS A 67 -10.29 14.74 -8.20
CA HIS A 67 -11.09 14.99 -9.37
C HIS A 67 -12.43 15.61 -8.94
N GLU A 68 -12.78 16.76 -9.48
CA GLU A 68 -14.02 17.50 -9.15
C GLU A 68 -14.20 17.71 -7.63
N GLY A 69 -13.11 18.04 -6.92
CA GLY A 69 -13.14 18.28 -5.47
C GLY A 69 -13.21 17.02 -4.60
N GLN A 70 -13.18 15.82 -5.20
CA GLN A 70 -13.22 14.54 -4.49
C GLN A 70 -11.90 13.80 -4.60
N VAL A 71 -11.44 13.19 -3.51
CA VAL A 71 -10.32 12.26 -3.54
C VAL A 71 -10.77 10.95 -4.20
N ILE A 72 -10.05 10.53 -5.22
CA ILE A 72 -10.39 9.34 -6.03
C ILE A 72 -9.30 8.27 -6.04
N ALA A 73 -8.11 8.56 -5.56
CA ALA A 73 -7.05 7.58 -5.42
C ALA A 73 -6.05 8.00 -4.33
N VAL A 74 -5.37 7.01 -3.78
CA VAL A 74 -4.36 7.16 -2.72
C VAL A 74 -3.12 6.39 -3.12
N ALA A 75 -1.94 6.98 -2.91
CA ALA A 75 -0.66 6.30 -2.94
C ALA A 75 0.13 6.61 -1.67
N LEU A 76 0.63 5.58 -1.01
CA LEU A 76 1.52 5.67 0.15
C LEU A 76 2.89 5.17 -0.25
N MET A 77 3.91 6.01 -0.10
CA MET A 77 5.28 5.71 -0.48
C MET A 77 6.24 5.94 0.67
N HIS A 78 7.38 5.28 0.67
CA HIS A 78 8.44 5.58 1.63
C HIS A 78 9.83 5.35 1.02
N ASP A 79 10.81 6.12 1.47
CA ASP A 79 12.25 5.94 1.27
C ASP A 79 12.89 5.16 2.43
N ARG A 80 12.18 5.03 3.54
CA ARG A 80 12.56 4.28 4.74
C ARG A 80 11.34 3.66 5.38
N PRO A 81 11.43 2.44 5.90
CA PRO A 81 10.32 1.78 6.59
C PRO A 81 9.73 2.65 7.72
N ILE A 82 8.43 2.64 7.84
CA ILE A 82 7.72 3.32 8.93
C ILE A 82 8.00 2.59 10.24
N GLY A 83 8.64 3.27 11.18
CA GLY A 83 9.01 2.66 12.46
C GLY A 83 7.81 2.35 13.35
N LEU A 84 7.95 1.33 14.20
CA LEU A 84 6.89 0.86 15.11
C LEU A 84 6.26 1.99 15.94
N TRP A 85 7.09 2.89 16.50
CA TRP A 85 6.59 4.00 17.30
C TRP A 85 5.64 4.90 16.52
N ARG A 86 5.93 5.18 15.25
CA ARG A 86 5.05 5.98 14.39
C ARG A 86 3.71 5.28 14.17
N ASN A 87 3.70 3.97 13.97
CA ASN A 87 2.47 3.19 13.84
C ASN A 87 1.64 3.25 15.14
N VAL A 88 2.28 3.14 16.30
CA VAL A 88 1.60 3.24 17.61
C VAL A 88 0.94 4.61 17.78
N VAL A 89 1.69 5.71 17.59
CA VAL A 89 1.15 7.07 17.77
C VAL A 89 0.13 7.46 16.69
N SER A 90 0.15 6.78 15.53
CA SER A 90 -0.84 6.92 14.46
C SER A 90 -2.14 6.15 14.75
N GLY A 91 -2.24 5.48 15.90
CA GLY A 91 -3.45 4.79 16.35
C GLY A 91 -3.39 3.26 16.24
N GLY A 92 -2.23 2.68 15.96
CA GLY A 92 -2.04 1.23 15.82
C GLY A 92 -2.45 0.42 17.05
N TYR A 93 -2.35 0.99 18.26
CA TYR A 93 -2.83 0.36 19.49
C TYR A 93 -4.33 0.02 19.47
N ARG A 94 -5.13 0.69 18.63
CA ARG A 94 -6.57 0.42 18.46
C ARG A 94 -6.84 -0.94 17.82
N LEU A 95 -5.85 -1.52 17.13
CA LEU A 95 -5.93 -2.87 16.54
C LEU A 95 -6.15 -3.93 17.61
N PHE A 96 -5.64 -3.72 18.84
CA PHE A 96 -5.81 -4.67 19.95
C PHE A 96 -7.26 -4.86 20.40
N ARG A 97 -8.18 -4.01 19.94
CA ARG A 97 -9.62 -4.22 20.13
C ARG A 97 -10.18 -5.34 19.23
N TYR A 98 -9.47 -5.67 18.16
CA TYR A 98 -9.92 -6.62 17.13
C TYR A 98 -9.05 -7.87 17.05
N ALA A 99 -7.81 -7.76 17.45
CA ALA A 99 -6.80 -8.80 17.26
C ALA A 99 -5.82 -8.84 18.45
N SER A 100 -5.26 -10.02 18.72
CA SER A 100 -4.21 -10.14 19.73
C SER A 100 -2.92 -9.42 19.30
N PRO A 101 -2.09 -8.96 20.24
CA PRO A 101 -0.78 -8.40 19.91
C PRO A 101 0.09 -9.34 19.08
N LEU A 102 0.00 -10.65 19.34
CA LEU A 102 0.73 -11.66 18.59
C LEU A 102 0.26 -11.71 17.12
N LEU A 103 -1.06 -11.67 16.87
CA LEU A 103 -1.58 -11.62 15.50
C LEU A 103 -1.11 -10.37 14.74
N VAL A 104 -1.11 -9.22 15.41
CA VAL A 104 -0.62 -7.97 14.80
C VAL A 104 0.87 -8.07 14.48
N ALA A 105 1.67 -8.70 15.35
CA ALA A 105 3.08 -8.95 15.10
C ALA A 105 3.30 -9.93 13.95
N ASP A 106 2.56 -11.05 13.90
CA ASP A 106 2.64 -12.04 12.82
C ASP A 106 2.30 -11.41 11.46
N PHE A 107 1.26 -10.56 11.42
CA PHE A 107 0.87 -9.86 10.20
C PHE A 107 1.95 -8.87 9.73
N ALA A 108 2.53 -8.10 10.67
CA ALA A 108 3.62 -7.18 10.36
C ALA A 108 4.87 -7.93 9.86
N GLN A 109 5.20 -9.09 10.46
CA GLN A 109 6.31 -9.92 10.02
C GLN A 109 6.05 -10.51 8.62
N ALA A 110 4.84 -11.00 8.35
CA ALA A 110 4.49 -11.53 7.04
C ALA A 110 4.52 -10.46 5.93
N SER A 111 4.15 -9.20 6.25
CA SER A 111 4.34 -8.06 5.34
C SER A 111 5.81 -7.83 5.04
N TYR A 112 6.63 -7.73 6.09
CA TYR A 112 8.08 -7.54 5.95
C TYR A 112 8.73 -8.66 5.12
N ASP A 113 8.41 -9.93 5.40
CA ASP A 113 8.92 -11.09 4.65
C ASP A 113 8.46 -11.09 3.18
N GLY A 114 7.30 -10.51 2.92
CA GLY A 114 6.80 -10.27 1.57
C GLY A 114 7.62 -9.26 0.80
N ASP A 115 7.93 -8.13 1.45
CA ASP A 115 8.69 -7.03 0.85
C ASP A 115 10.13 -7.42 0.54
N GLN A 116 10.72 -8.37 1.30
CA GLN A 116 12.11 -8.83 1.11
C GLN A 116 12.35 -9.33 -0.31
N ILE A 117 11.36 -9.90 -0.99
CA ILE A 117 11.53 -10.35 -2.38
C ILE A 117 11.86 -9.19 -3.31
N ALA A 118 11.21 -8.04 -3.11
CA ALA A 118 11.53 -6.84 -3.87
C ALA A 118 12.89 -6.26 -3.47
N ILE A 119 13.17 -6.20 -2.15
CA ILE A 119 14.39 -5.61 -1.59
C ILE A 119 15.63 -6.40 -2.02
N ASP A 120 15.58 -7.74 -1.99
CA ASP A 120 16.72 -8.60 -2.30
C ASP A 120 17.04 -8.66 -3.80
N ASN A 121 16.06 -8.38 -4.67
CA ASN A 121 16.20 -8.53 -6.12
C ASN A 121 16.09 -7.21 -6.89
N GLY A 122 15.76 -6.10 -6.23
CA GLY A 122 15.57 -4.80 -6.83
C GLY A 122 16.70 -3.81 -6.53
N ASP A 123 16.72 -2.75 -7.33
CA ASP A 123 17.59 -1.58 -7.15
C ASP A 123 16.71 -0.33 -7.16
N PHE A 124 16.26 0.11 -5.98
CA PHE A 124 15.34 1.23 -5.83
C PHE A 124 15.55 1.97 -4.50
N ASP A 125 15.23 3.27 -4.49
CA ASP A 125 15.33 4.15 -3.30
C ASP A 125 14.01 4.31 -2.59
N TRP A 126 12.90 4.05 -3.28
CA TRP A 126 11.55 4.27 -2.81
C TRP A 126 10.74 2.98 -2.85
N TYR A 127 9.72 2.91 -2.01
CA TYR A 127 8.80 1.78 -1.98
C TYR A 127 7.36 2.26 -2.03
N LEU A 128 6.56 1.63 -2.88
CA LEU A 128 5.12 1.86 -2.98
C LEU A 128 4.40 0.84 -2.09
N GLU A 129 3.99 1.27 -0.93
CA GLU A 129 3.30 0.45 0.07
C GLU A 129 1.83 0.21 -0.31
N ILE A 130 1.13 1.28 -0.68
CA ILE A 130 -0.29 1.22 -1.04
C ILE A 130 -0.53 2.04 -2.29
N LEU A 131 -1.25 1.42 -3.23
CA LEU A 131 -1.92 2.10 -4.34
C LEU A 131 -3.38 1.65 -4.36
N SER A 132 -4.29 2.58 -4.14
CA SER A 132 -5.73 2.29 -4.18
C SER A 132 -6.47 3.34 -4.99
N VAL A 133 -7.35 2.89 -5.88
CA VAL A 133 -8.25 3.74 -6.68
C VAL A 133 -9.68 3.45 -6.27
N ASP A 134 -10.46 4.49 -6.01
CA ASP A 134 -11.88 4.39 -5.69
C ASP A 134 -12.59 3.49 -6.72
N LYS A 135 -13.38 2.52 -6.24
CA LYS A 135 -14.08 1.54 -7.10
C LYS A 135 -14.90 2.21 -8.21
N ARG A 136 -15.48 3.39 -7.93
CA ARG A 136 -16.25 4.18 -8.90
C ARG A 136 -15.42 4.76 -10.05
N MET A 137 -14.10 4.85 -9.85
CA MET A 137 -13.13 5.45 -10.79
C MET A 137 -12.18 4.42 -11.42
N GLN A 138 -12.30 3.14 -11.05
CA GLN A 138 -11.53 2.07 -11.67
C GLN A 138 -11.88 1.91 -13.16
N GLY A 139 -10.95 1.37 -13.94
CA GLY A 139 -11.12 1.22 -15.40
C GLY A 139 -10.97 2.52 -16.22
N ARG A 140 -10.82 3.70 -15.56
CA ARG A 140 -10.68 5.01 -16.22
C ARG A 140 -9.23 5.47 -16.39
N GLY A 141 -8.26 4.58 -16.21
CA GLY A 141 -6.83 4.87 -16.41
C GLY A 141 -6.13 5.58 -15.25
N VAL A 142 -6.82 5.88 -14.13
CA VAL A 142 -6.24 6.60 -12.97
C VAL A 142 -5.02 5.89 -12.41
N GLY A 143 -5.14 4.58 -12.14
CA GLY A 143 -4.03 3.79 -11.61
C GLY A 143 -2.85 3.71 -12.59
N ARG A 144 -3.12 3.52 -13.89
CA ARG A 144 -2.08 3.50 -14.92
C ARG A 144 -1.33 4.83 -15.01
N TRP A 145 -2.05 5.94 -14.95
CA TRP A 145 -1.45 7.27 -14.93
C TRP A 145 -0.57 7.48 -13.69
N LEU A 146 -1.01 7.01 -12.52
CA LEU A 146 -0.22 7.06 -11.29
C LEU A 146 1.08 6.28 -11.46
N VAL A 147 1.01 4.99 -11.84
CA VAL A 147 2.18 4.10 -11.95
C VAL A 147 3.15 4.58 -13.03
N ALA A 148 2.63 4.93 -14.22
CA ALA A 148 3.50 5.24 -15.36
C ALA A 148 4.06 6.67 -15.36
N LYS A 149 3.47 7.61 -14.57
CA LYS A 149 3.87 9.01 -14.63
C LYS A 149 4.05 9.68 -13.28
N VAL A 150 3.05 9.62 -12.42
CA VAL A 150 3.03 10.42 -11.18
C VAL A 150 4.04 9.90 -10.17
N LEU A 151 4.10 8.59 -9.95
CA LEU A 151 5.01 8.00 -8.98
C LEU A 151 6.47 8.09 -9.42
N PRO A 152 6.84 7.81 -10.70
CA PRO A 152 8.18 8.10 -11.18
C PRO A 152 8.59 9.56 -11.01
N ASP A 153 7.72 10.52 -11.39
CA ASP A 153 7.97 11.95 -11.20
C ASP A 153 8.14 12.33 -9.71
N PHE A 154 7.35 11.71 -8.82
CA PHE A 154 7.46 11.92 -7.38
C PHE A 154 8.81 11.46 -6.84
N VAL A 155 9.29 10.29 -7.27
CA VAL A 155 10.58 9.70 -6.89
C VAL A 155 11.73 10.54 -7.43
N ALA A 156 11.72 10.86 -8.72
CA ALA A 156 12.76 11.69 -9.37
C ALA A 156 12.91 13.07 -8.73
N LYS A 157 11.81 13.75 -8.40
CA LYS A 157 11.83 15.05 -7.70
C LYS A 157 12.43 15.00 -6.30
N ARG A 158 12.59 13.81 -5.72
CA ARG A 158 13.23 13.56 -4.43
C ARG A 158 14.63 12.97 -4.54
N GLY A 159 15.18 12.94 -5.75
CA GLY A 159 16.53 12.44 -6.04
C GLY A 159 16.61 10.91 -6.09
N GLY A 160 15.47 10.21 -6.09
CA GLY A 160 15.44 8.76 -6.25
C GLY A 160 15.44 8.36 -7.73
N HIS A 161 15.86 7.11 -8.03
CA HIS A 161 15.96 6.59 -9.38
C HIS A 161 14.93 5.51 -9.70
N ALA A 162 14.34 4.88 -8.68
CA ALA A 162 13.34 3.83 -8.85
C ALA A 162 12.48 3.66 -7.60
N TYR A 163 11.34 2.98 -7.76
CA TYR A 163 10.56 2.46 -6.63
C TYR A 163 10.24 0.97 -6.80
N GLY A 164 10.28 0.25 -5.68
CA GLY A 164 9.86 -1.14 -5.56
C GLY A 164 8.41 -1.25 -5.09
N LEU A 165 7.81 -2.42 -5.28
CA LEU A 165 6.50 -2.76 -4.74
C LEU A 165 6.29 -4.29 -4.75
N VAL A 166 5.31 -4.74 -3.98
CA VAL A 166 4.77 -6.10 -4.11
C VAL A 166 3.26 -6.07 -4.33
N THR A 167 2.74 -7.16 -4.90
CA THR A 167 1.30 -7.40 -5.03
C THR A 167 0.96 -8.87 -4.86
N CYS A 168 -0.28 -9.17 -4.45
CA CYS A 168 -0.72 -10.53 -4.13
C CYS A 168 -1.78 -11.09 -5.09
N THR A 169 -2.02 -10.42 -6.22
CA THR A 169 -2.96 -10.92 -7.23
C THR A 169 -2.35 -10.91 -8.62
N GLU A 170 -2.67 -11.93 -9.41
CA GLU A 170 -2.23 -12.00 -10.81
C GLU A 170 -2.78 -10.83 -11.66
N SER A 171 -4.00 -10.36 -11.34
CA SER A 171 -4.60 -9.20 -12.00
C SER A 171 -3.75 -7.94 -11.80
N ASN A 172 -3.30 -7.70 -10.55
CA ASN A 172 -2.43 -6.58 -10.25
C ASN A 172 -1.03 -6.79 -10.83
N ALA A 173 -0.52 -8.03 -10.84
CA ALA A 173 0.77 -8.32 -11.50
C ALA A 173 0.73 -7.92 -12.98
N ARG A 174 -0.33 -8.32 -13.70
CA ARG A 174 -0.55 -7.88 -15.09
C ARG A 174 -0.68 -6.36 -15.22
N PHE A 175 -1.39 -5.73 -14.27
CA PHE A 175 -1.54 -4.27 -14.25
C PHE A 175 -0.19 -3.55 -14.13
N TYR A 176 0.69 -3.98 -13.21
CA TYR A 176 2.01 -3.38 -13.02
C TYR A 176 2.94 -3.65 -14.21
N THR A 177 2.96 -4.86 -14.74
CA THR A 177 3.71 -5.18 -15.99
C THR A 177 3.29 -4.27 -17.14
N ASN A 178 1.97 -4.11 -17.36
CA ASN A 178 1.43 -3.23 -18.40
C ASN A 178 1.65 -1.73 -18.09
N GLY A 179 1.95 -1.39 -16.85
CA GLY A 179 2.32 -0.06 -16.39
C GLY A 179 3.81 0.26 -16.54
N GLY A 180 4.62 -0.67 -17.07
CA GLY A 180 6.06 -0.49 -17.28
C GLY A 180 6.92 -0.93 -16.09
N CYS A 181 6.34 -1.62 -15.09
CA CYS A 181 7.12 -2.19 -14.00
C CYS A 181 7.83 -3.49 -14.45
N GLU A 182 9.07 -3.65 -14.03
CA GLU A 182 9.88 -4.84 -14.21
C GLU A 182 9.56 -5.86 -13.11
N LEU A 183 9.30 -7.13 -13.48
CA LEU A 183 9.09 -8.20 -12.53
C LEU A 183 10.43 -8.65 -11.95
N LEU A 184 10.59 -8.56 -10.63
CA LEU A 184 11.78 -8.99 -9.90
C LEU A 184 11.70 -10.45 -9.44
N GLY A 185 10.49 -10.94 -9.16
CA GLY A 185 10.30 -12.31 -8.70
C GLY A 185 8.87 -12.61 -8.26
N ARG A 186 8.64 -13.89 -8.00
CA ARG A 186 7.39 -14.42 -7.46
C ARG A 186 7.69 -15.42 -6.35
N ALA A 187 6.87 -15.44 -5.30
CA ALA A 187 6.92 -16.46 -4.25
C ALA A 187 5.54 -16.77 -3.68
N GLU A 188 5.45 -17.96 -3.08
CA GLU A 188 4.34 -18.33 -2.20
C GLU A 188 4.78 -18.12 -0.76
N LYS A 189 3.95 -17.45 0.02
CA LYS A 189 4.19 -17.13 1.43
C LYS A 189 2.98 -17.58 2.26
N LYS A 190 3.15 -17.55 3.58
CA LYS A 190 2.06 -17.83 4.53
C LYS A 190 2.09 -16.80 5.65
N MET A 191 0.91 -16.41 6.11
CA MET A 191 0.71 -15.77 7.39
C MET A 191 -0.04 -16.77 8.27
N ARG A 192 0.64 -17.38 9.25
CA ARG A 192 0.19 -18.58 9.96
C ARG A 192 -0.13 -19.70 8.97
N ASP A 193 -1.40 -20.15 8.93
CA ASP A 193 -1.87 -21.23 8.04
C ASP A 193 -2.44 -20.72 6.71
N GLU A 194 -2.55 -19.39 6.55
CA GLU A 194 -3.17 -18.77 5.38
C GLU A 194 -2.13 -18.50 4.29
N PRO A 195 -2.16 -19.20 3.14
CA PRO A 195 -1.23 -18.99 2.05
C PRO A 195 -1.62 -17.77 1.22
N PHE A 196 -0.61 -17.11 0.62
CA PHE A 196 -0.80 -16.07 -0.39
C PHE A 196 0.38 -16.01 -1.35
N SER A 197 0.11 -15.61 -2.59
CA SER A 197 1.15 -15.41 -3.61
C SER A 197 1.65 -13.98 -3.58
N ILE A 198 2.92 -13.77 -3.89
CA ILE A 198 3.53 -12.45 -4.03
C ILE A 198 4.22 -12.34 -5.39
N TRP A 199 4.04 -11.20 -6.03
CA TRP A 199 4.82 -10.74 -7.18
C TRP A 199 5.51 -9.44 -6.79
N ALA A 200 6.84 -9.41 -6.92
CA ALA A 200 7.67 -8.25 -6.63
C ALA A 200 8.04 -7.52 -7.93
N PHE A 201 8.00 -6.21 -7.89
CA PHE A 201 8.27 -5.35 -9.04
C PHE A 201 9.15 -4.16 -8.66
N GLN A 202 9.82 -3.59 -9.67
CA GLN A 202 10.37 -2.24 -9.60
C GLN A 202 9.93 -1.42 -10.81
N HIS A 203 9.92 -0.09 -10.66
CA HIS A 203 9.72 0.85 -11.74
C HIS A 203 10.79 1.93 -11.69
N ARG A 204 11.52 2.13 -12.79
CA ARG A 204 12.54 3.17 -12.87
C ARG A 204 11.89 4.54 -13.05
N ALA A 205 12.38 5.52 -12.29
CA ALA A 205 12.03 6.91 -12.51
C ALA A 205 12.92 7.43 -13.66
N GLU A 206 12.32 7.79 -14.79
CA GLU A 206 13.07 8.51 -15.82
C GLU A 206 13.45 9.87 -15.25
N LEU A 207 14.74 10.12 -15.12
CA LEU A 207 15.24 11.46 -14.84
C LEU A 207 14.83 12.33 -16.03
N LEU A 208 13.89 13.24 -15.84
CA LEU A 208 13.58 14.27 -16.81
C LEU A 208 14.86 15.09 -17.03
N GLN A 209 15.49 14.87 -18.20
CA GLN A 209 16.61 15.69 -18.68
C GLN A 209 16.16 17.11 -18.96
#